data_e92047d8b7b672804982f57c7421b532
#
_entry.id   e92047d8b7b672804982f57c7421b532
#
_cell.length_a   1.000
_cell.length_b   1.000
_cell.length_c   1.000
_cell.angle_alpha   90.00
_cell.angle_beta   90.00
_cell.angle_gamma   90.00
#
_symmetry.space_group_name_H-M   'P 1'
#
loop_
_entity.id
_entity.type
_entity.pdbx_description
1 polymer ?
#
loop_
_entity_poly.entity_id
_entity_poly.type
_entity_poly.pdbx_seq_one_letter_code
_entity_poly.pdbx_strand_id
1 'polypeptide(L)'
;MATFNRDKELRAGWHASRIPVFASLMFIIALAAPIAQMASAQRPSHATTANDTRIRKSVTALTASERKDFVDAVLALKRARSPYNSSLSYYDQFVQWHKDRYLCNPAAHGDDSTMQMVHAAPMFLPWHRELLRRFEDALREVSGKPITVPYWDWTDPESVNPDNPHSVFRDDFMGGSGSPSEEYAVTTGPFRKGEWTLNVHPEGAFWAPSKTVYLTRHLDNASTLPTKADVDSAFAADEYDVPPFNVTSDRHRSFRNALEGERPANTMACSADGWIGASAGDLGTLGTSNRFTLHNMVHKWVGGTISQGDARSPRRGTMILPTSPNDPVFFLNHANVDRLWSEWQARHPGRTYEPKTGYNGNTADSRMVPFGPVTPQAVENIAALRYRYE
;
A
#
# COMPACT_ATOMS: atom_id res chain seq x y z
N MET A 1 -3.69 58.50 38.45
CA MET A 1 -3.60 58.36 39.91
C MET A 1 -3.25 56.90 40.15
N ALA A 2 -2.23 56.50 40.75
CA ALA A 2 -1.07 56.97 41.46
C ALA A 2 0.08 56.02 41.13
N THR A 3 1.17 56.58 40.80
CA THR A 3 2.55 56.18 40.86
C THR A 3 2.93 55.65 42.26
N PHE A 4 3.82 54.67 42.37
CA PHE A 4 4.92 54.75 43.28
C PHE A 4 6.08 53.83 42.92
N ASN A 5 7.20 54.45 42.92
CA ASN A 5 8.58 54.17 42.63
C ASN A 5 9.28 53.65 43.93
N ARG A 6 10.34 52.83 43.85
CA ARG A 6 11.69 53.11 44.34
C ARG A 6 12.53 51.90 44.64
N ASP A 7 13.65 51.95 43.98
CA ASP A 7 14.96 51.44 44.32
C ASP A 7 15.30 51.14 45.78
N LYS A 8 16.13 50.12 45.97
CA LYS A 8 17.28 50.18 46.92
C LYS A 8 18.36 49.18 46.51
N GLU A 9 19.50 49.79 46.15
CA GLU A 9 20.82 49.16 46.20
C GLU A 9 21.21 48.77 47.60
N LEU A 10 22.01 47.72 47.72
CA LEU A 10 23.02 47.58 48.80
C LEU A 10 24.20 46.76 48.30
N ARG A 11 25.37 47.42 48.32
CA ARG A 11 26.72 46.89 48.13
C ARG A 11 27.20 46.20 49.40
N ALA A 12 28.07 45.21 49.26
CA ALA A 12 29.26 44.83 50.03
C ALA A 12 29.45 43.30 49.92
N GLY A 13 30.60 42.74 49.84
CA GLY A 13 31.96 43.14 50.00
C GLY A 13 32.86 41.92 49.63
N TRP A 14 34.03 42.22 49.16
CA TRP A 14 35.07 41.28 48.75
C TRP A 14 35.64 40.49 49.94
N HIS A 15 35.75 39.14 49.78
CA HIS A 15 36.82 38.38 50.41
C HIS A 15 37.40 37.38 49.42
N ALA A 16 38.63 37.64 49.04
CA ALA A 16 39.48 36.73 48.29
C ALA A 16 40.04 35.65 49.20
N SER A 17 39.74 34.39 48.93
CA SER A 17 40.48 33.26 49.45
C SER A 17 41.08 32.44 48.30
N ARG A 18 42.41 32.40 48.29
CA ARG A 18 43.23 31.61 47.38
C ARG A 18 43.13 30.13 47.76
N ILE A 19 42.79 29.30 46.78
CA ILE A 19 42.90 27.85 46.85
C ILE A 19 43.79 27.37 45.70
N PRO A 20 44.72 26.45 45.93
CA PRO A 20 45.80 26.13 44.96
C PRO A 20 45.29 25.28 43.78
N VAL A 21 45.87 25.58 42.63
CA VAL A 21 45.69 24.83 41.37
C VAL A 21 46.37 23.44 41.52
N PHE A 22 45.59 22.39 41.64
CA PHE A 22 46.03 21.03 41.33
C PHE A 22 45.70 20.77 39.88
N ALA A 23 46.74 20.69 39.08
CA ALA A 23 46.66 20.24 37.68
C ALA A 23 46.40 18.73 37.66
N SER A 24 45.13 18.34 37.52
CA SER A 24 44.77 16.96 37.18
C SER A 24 44.72 16.82 35.69
N LEU A 25 45.71 16.14 35.13
CA LEU A 25 45.72 15.67 33.76
C LEU A 25 44.61 14.62 33.59
N MET A 26 43.43 15.02 33.12
CA MET A 26 42.42 14.07 32.66
C MET A 26 42.81 13.59 31.26
N PHE A 27 43.27 12.33 31.16
CA PHE A 27 43.27 11.59 29.92
C PHE A 27 41.84 11.39 29.46
N ILE A 28 41.44 12.16 28.42
CA ILE A 28 40.21 11.89 27.69
C ILE A 28 40.50 10.69 26.79
N ILE A 29 40.16 9.49 27.26
CA ILE A 29 40.05 8.33 26.38
C ILE A 29 38.77 8.56 25.53
N ALA A 30 38.97 9.05 24.33
CA ALA A 30 37.91 9.06 23.32
C ALA A 30 37.57 7.59 22.98
N LEU A 31 36.54 7.05 23.63
CA LEU A 31 35.87 5.85 23.13
C LEU A 31 35.17 6.22 21.82
N ALA A 32 35.88 5.99 20.72
CA ALA A 32 35.24 5.94 19.40
C ALA A 32 34.30 4.74 19.39
N ALA A 33 33.02 4.98 19.66
CA ALA A 33 31.99 4.01 19.33
C ALA A 33 32.04 3.74 17.81
N PRO A 34 32.09 2.50 17.37
CA PRO A 34 32.00 2.21 15.96
C PRO A 34 30.59 2.66 15.51
N ILE A 35 30.55 3.64 14.60
CA ILE A 35 29.37 3.92 13.81
C ILE A 35 29.12 2.60 13.06
N ALA A 36 28.16 1.83 13.52
CA ALA A 36 27.65 0.70 12.78
C ALA A 36 27.05 1.29 11.49
N GLN A 37 27.86 1.31 10.44
CA GLN A 37 27.36 1.40 9.08
C GLN A 37 26.32 0.30 8.94
N MET A 38 25.04 0.68 8.88
CA MET A 38 24.01 -0.21 8.39
C MET A 38 24.39 -0.53 6.93
N ALA A 39 25.18 -1.55 6.76
CA ALA A 39 25.38 -2.19 5.49
C ALA A 39 23.97 -2.58 5.03
N SER A 40 23.50 -1.95 3.95
CA SER A 40 22.37 -2.47 3.20
C SER A 40 22.78 -3.88 2.80
N ALA A 41 22.26 -4.87 3.52
CA ALA A 41 22.47 -6.25 3.18
C ALA A 41 21.87 -6.46 1.79
N GLN A 42 22.69 -6.35 0.76
CA GLN A 42 22.39 -6.91 -0.54
C GLN A 42 22.21 -8.40 -0.30
N ARG A 43 20.92 -8.83 -0.26
CA ARG A 43 20.61 -10.25 -0.21
C ARG A 43 21.27 -10.94 -1.40
N PRO A 44 21.77 -12.16 -1.20
CA PRO A 44 22.13 -12.99 -2.32
C PRO A 44 20.89 -13.11 -3.21
N SER A 45 20.95 -12.55 -4.40
CA SER A 45 20.00 -12.88 -5.46
C SER A 45 20.12 -14.39 -5.63
N HIS A 46 19.07 -15.13 -5.29
CA HIS A 46 18.96 -16.48 -5.81
C HIS A 46 19.17 -16.37 -7.31
N ALA A 47 20.24 -16.97 -7.82
CA ALA A 47 20.54 -16.98 -9.22
C ALA A 47 19.38 -17.64 -9.95
N THR A 48 18.39 -16.85 -10.35
CA THR A 48 17.45 -17.21 -11.39
C THR A 48 18.31 -17.46 -12.62
N THR A 49 18.30 -18.69 -13.09
CA THR A 49 18.90 -19.05 -14.35
C THR A 49 18.45 -18.04 -15.41
N ALA A 50 19.36 -17.59 -16.25
CA ALA A 50 19.21 -16.43 -17.14
C ALA A 50 18.00 -16.48 -18.11
N ASN A 51 17.15 -17.52 -18.06
CA ASN A 51 16.07 -17.80 -19.00
C ASN A 51 14.66 -17.94 -18.37
N ASP A 52 14.46 -17.67 -17.06
CA ASP A 52 13.17 -17.96 -16.42
C ASP A 52 12.29 -16.69 -16.38
N THR A 53 11.53 -16.45 -17.44
CA THR A 53 10.47 -15.43 -17.45
C THR A 53 9.28 -15.94 -16.63
N ARG A 54 8.93 -15.26 -15.56
CA ARG A 54 7.77 -15.56 -14.71
C ARG A 54 6.47 -15.37 -15.49
N ILE A 55 5.55 -16.30 -15.37
CA ILE A 55 4.24 -16.24 -16.03
C ILE A 55 3.18 -16.04 -14.96
N ARG A 56 2.54 -14.88 -14.94
CA ARG A 56 1.40 -14.58 -14.08
C ARG A 56 0.12 -14.97 -14.80
N LYS A 57 -0.59 -15.97 -14.26
CA LYS A 57 -1.81 -16.53 -14.83
C LYS A 57 -3.06 -15.86 -14.28
N SER A 58 -4.17 -15.95 -15.04
CA SER A 58 -5.48 -15.67 -14.45
C SER A 58 -5.77 -16.62 -13.29
N VAL A 59 -6.48 -16.14 -12.27
CA VAL A 59 -6.96 -16.98 -11.17
C VAL A 59 -7.82 -18.15 -11.66
N THR A 60 -8.59 -17.92 -12.74
CA THR A 60 -9.45 -18.95 -13.35
C THR A 60 -8.67 -19.99 -14.16
N ALA A 61 -7.42 -19.72 -14.51
CA ALA A 61 -6.53 -20.64 -15.23
C ALA A 61 -5.60 -21.45 -14.31
N LEU A 62 -5.63 -21.20 -13.00
CA LEU A 62 -4.79 -21.94 -12.04
C LEU A 62 -5.29 -23.39 -11.86
N THR A 63 -4.37 -24.31 -11.88
CA THR A 63 -4.63 -25.68 -11.39
C THR A 63 -4.87 -25.69 -9.87
N ALA A 64 -5.48 -26.73 -9.34
CA ALA A 64 -5.65 -26.89 -7.90
C ALA A 64 -4.30 -26.91 -7.14
N SER A 65 -3.25 -27.47 -7.75
CA SER A 65 -1.90 -27.47 -7.18
C SER A 65 -1.31 -26.06 -7.13
N GLU A 66 -1.44 -25.27 -8.20
CA GLU A 66 -0.92 -23.89 -8.24
C GLU A 66 -1.65 -23.00 -7.22
N ARG A 67 -2.98 -23.14 -7.09
CA ARG A 67 -3.73 -22.43 -6.03
C ARG A 67 -3.23 -22.80 -4.64
N LYS A 68 -3.09 -24.10 -4.38
CA LYS A 68 -2.58 -24.58 -3.10
C LYS A 68 -1.18 -24.08 -2.80
N ASP A 69 -0.28 -24.15 -3.77
CA ASP A 69 1.10 -23.68 -3.62
C ASP A 69 1.17 -22.17 -3.33
N PHE A 70 0.33 -21.37 -3.99
CA PHE A 70 0.21 -19.93 -3.72
C PHE A 70 -0.29 -19.68 -2.28
N VAL A 71 -1.37 -20.32 -1.85
CA VAL A 71 -1.93 -20.21 -0.50
C VAL A 71 -0.89 -20.62 0.55
N ASP A 72 -0.26 -21.78 0.37
CA ASP A 72 0.78 -22.26 1.29
C ASP A 72 1.94 -21.29 1.42
N ALA A 73 2.37 -20.66 0.31
CA ALA A 73 3.43 -19.66 0.30
C ALA A 73 3.00 -18.38 1.05
N VAL A 74 1.77 -17.92 0.88
CA VAL A 74 1.22 -16.76 1.61
C VAL A 74 1.18 -17.04 3.11
N LEU A 75 0.71 -18.23 3.51
CA LEU A 75 0.69 -18.67 4.91
C LEU A 75 2.12 -18.81 5.48
N ALA A 76 3.07 -19.32 4.69
CA ALA A 76 4.47 -19.41 5.09
C ALA A 76 5.07 -18.00 5.29
N LEU A 77 4.76 -17.05 4.39
CA LEU A 77 5.21 -15.66 4.49
C LEU A 77 4.66 -14.98 5.76
N LYS A 78 3.43 -15.31 6.15
CA LYS A 78 2.82 -14.79 7.39
C LYS A 78 3.52 -15.32 8.64
N ARG A 79 4.07 -16.52 8.60
CA ARG A 79 4.83 -17.12 9.73
C ARG A 79 6.29 -16.70 9.76
N ALA A 80 6.86 -16.34 8.62
CA ALA A 80 8.25 -15.90 8.52
C ALA A 80 8.44 -14.50 9.13
N ARG A 81 9.58 -14.26 9.78
CA ARG A 81 9.94 -12.92 10.26
C ARG A 81 10.37 -12.04 9.09
N SER A 82 9.97 -10.76 9.15
CA SER A 82 10.44 -9.78 8.18
C SER A 82 11.95 -9.55 8.31
N PRO A 83 12.67 -9.56 7.19
CA PRO A 83 14.08 -9.20 7.20
C PRO A 83 14.32 -7.68 7.28
N TYR A 84 13.27 -6.89 7.16
CA TYR A 84 13.32 -5.43 7.22
C TYR A 84 12.95 -4.90 8.62
N ASN A 85 12.04 -5.61 9.31
CA ASN A 85 11.62 -5.28 10.67
C ASN A 85 11.28 -6.57 11.41
N SER A 86 12.13 -7.00 12.33
CA SER A 86 11.97 -8.26 13.07
C SER A 86 10.76 -8.30 14.02
N SER A 87 10.09 -7.17 14.27
CA SER A 87 8.83 -7.11 15.03
C SER A 87 7.61 -7.49 14.19
N LEU A 88 7.75 -7.54 12.87
CA LEU A 88 6.69 -7.88 11.93
C LEU A 88 6.90 -9.28 11.32
N SER A 89 5.81 -9.92 10.90
CA SER A 89 5.94 -11.01 9.94
C SER A 89 6.37 -10.47 8.58
N TYR A 90 6.91 -11.34 7.72
CA TYR A 90 7.32 -10.90 6.40
C TYR A 90 6.11 -10.46 5.56
N TYR A 91 4.96 -11.08 5.73
CA TYR A 91 3.70 -10.63 5.13
C TYR A 91 3.27 -9.25 5.65
N ASP A 92 3.28 -9.06 6.97
CA ASP A 92 2.86 -7.81 7.60
C ASP A 92 3.75 -6.63 7.21
N GLN A 93 5.00 -6.89 6.79
CA GLN A 93 5.87 -5.85 6.24
C GLN A 93 5.28 -5.20 4.97
N PHE A 94 4.65 -5.98 4.09
CA PHE A 94 3.99 -5.45 2.89
C PHE A 94 2.76 -4.61 3.26
N VAL A 95 2.00 -5.05 4.26
CA VAL A 95 0.87 -4.28 4.81
C VAL A 95 1.35 -2.95 5.40
N GLN A 96 2.44 -2.99 6.17
CA GLN A 96 3.03 -1.79 6.78
C GLN A 96 3.52 -0.80 5.71
N TRP A 97 4.26 -1.27 4.70
CA TRP A 97 4.72 -0.41 3.61
C TRP A 97 3.58 0.27 2.88
N HIS A 98 2.50 -0.45 2.58
CA HIS A 98 1.33 0.12 1.92
C HIS A 98 0.63 1.14 2.82
N LYS A 99 0.42 0.81 4.11
CA LYS A 99 -0.17 1.72 5.10
C LYS A 99 0.61 3.04 5.19
N ASP A 100 1.94 2.94 5.33
CA ASP A 100 2.82 4.10 5.49
C ASP A 100 2.82 5.03 4.28
N ARG A 101 2.50 4.50 3.09
CA ARG A 101 2.46 5.25 1.84
C ARG A 101 1.06 5.62 1.39
N TYR A 102 0.04 5.02 1.97
CA TYR A 102 -1.35 5.35 1.69
C TYR A 102 -1.74 6.71 2.24
N LEU A 103 -1.28 7.00 3.45
CA LEU A 103 -1.55 8.25 4.15
C LEU A 103 -0.38 9.21 3.98
N CYS A 104 -0.69 10.50 3.86
CA CYS A 104 0.28 11.56 4.02
C CYS A 104 0.71 11.61 5.48
N ASN A 105 1.77 10.95 5.84
CA ASN A 105 2.34 11.04 7.18
C ASN A 105 3.73 11.71 7.11
N PRO A 106 3.84 13.02 7.37
CA PRO A 106 5.12 13.70 7.37
C PRO A 106 6.15 13.06 8.32
N ALA A 107 5.70 12.54 9.46
CA ALA A 107 6.57 11.90 10.45
C ALA A 107 7.13 10.54 9.98
N ALA A 108 6.46 9.86 9.05
CA ALA A 108 6.93 8.59 8.48
C ALA A 108 7.97 8.76 7.36
N HIS A 109 8.21 10.00 6.91
CA HIS A 109 9.02 10.29 5.73
C HIS A 109 10.42 10.83 6.03
N GLY A 110 10.77 11.08 7.29
CA GLY A 110 12.05 11.68 7.67
C GLY A 110 12.23 13.07 7.06
N ASP A 111 13.49 13.47 6.79
CA ASP A 111 13.82 14.77 6.17
C ASP A 111 13.50 14.87 4.67
N ASP A 112 12.93 13.81 4.07
CA ASP A 112 12.48 13.85 2.69
C ASP A 112 11.16 14.61 2.61
N SER A 113 11.27 15.93 2.37
CA SER A 113 10.14 16.85 2.25
C SER A 113 9.22 16.55 1.06
N THR A 114 9.57 15.56 0.25
CA THR A 114 8.76 15.07 -0.85
C THR A 114 7.81 13.98 -0.35
N MET A 115 6.57 14.35 -0.09
CA MET A 115 5.52 13.40 0.25
C MET A 115 5.16 12.56 -0.98
N GLN A 116 5.81 11.40 -1.14
CA GLN A 116 5.47 10.46 -2.19
C GLN A 116 4.16 9.75 -1.82
N MET A 117 3.07 10.23 -2.39
CA MET A 117 1.79 9.53 -2.35
C MET A 117 1.80 8.42 -3.39
N VAL A 118 1.39 7.23 -2.98
CA VAL A 118 1.26 6.08 -3.90
C VAL A 118 -0.19 5.83 -4.31
N HIS A 119 -1.10 6.70 -3.89
CA HIS A 119 -2.50 6.73 -4.32
C HIS A 119 -2.86 8.14 -4.74
N ALA A 120 -3.81 8.25 -5.67
CA ALA A 120 -4.24 9.53 -6.24
C ALA A 120 -3.08 10.36 -6.85
N ALA A 121 -2.03 9.71 -7.31
CA ALA A 121 -0.80 10.32 -7.76
C ALA A 121 -0.12 9.46 -8.85
N PRO A 122 0.78 10.03 -9.66
CA PRO A 122 1.47 9.30 -10.71
C PRO A 122 2.18 8.04 -10.25
N MET A 123 2.64 8.02 -9.01
CA MET A 123 3.38 6.91 -8.40
C MET A 123 2.54 5.63 -8.23
N PHE A 124 1.21 5.68 -8.41
CA PHE A 124 0.30 4.56 -8.17
C PHE A 124 0.73 3.28 -8.88
N LEU A 125 0.88 3.32 -10.19
CA LEU A 125 1.17 2.10 -10.97
C LEU A 125 2.59 1.56 -10.72
N PRO A 126 3.68 2.36 -10.83
CA PRO A 126 5.03 1.84 -10.66
C PRO A 126 5.32 1.36 -9.23
N TRP A 127 4.77 2.03 -8.22
CA TRP A 127 4.97 1.63 -6.83
C TRP A 127 4.32 0.27 -6.53
N HIS A 128 3.08 0.07 -6.98
CA HIS A 128 2.38 -1.19 -6.78
C HIS A 128 2.98 -2.33 -7.62
N ARG A 129 3.51 -2.05 -8.81
CA ARG A 129 4.30 -3.01 -9.61
C ARG A 129 5.53 -3.50 -8.84
N GLU A 130 6.27 -2.60 -8.22
CA GLU A 130 7.44 -2.97 -7.41
C GLU A 130 7.04 -3.70 -6.12
N LEU A 131 5.94 -3.31 -5.48
CA LEU A 131 5.39 -4.02 -4.32
C LEU A 131 5.05 -5.47 -4.68
N LEU A 132 4.34 -5.69 -5.80
CA LEU A 132 4.00 -7.02 -6.30
C LEU A 132 5.24 -7.86 -6.62
N ARG A 133 6.24 -7.27 -7.27
CA ARG A 133 7.47 -7.96 -7.62
C ARG A 133 8.20 -8.45 -6.36
N ARG A 134 8.30 -7.59 -5.35
CA ARG A 134 8.91 -7.96 -4.05
C ARG A 134 8.09 -8.99 -3.29
N PHE A 135 6.78 -8.89 -3.35
CA PHE A 135 5.89 -9.88 -2.74
C PHE A 135 6.08 -11.26 -3.40
N GLU A 136 6.13 -11.31 -4.72
CA GLU A 136 6.40 -12.53 -5.48
C GLU A 136 7.77 -13.11 -5.15
N ASP A 137 8.82 -12.27 -5.04
CA ASP A 137 10.16 -12.69 -4.62
C ASP A 137 10.13 -13.30 -3.21
N ALA A 138 9.42 -12.67 -2.27
CA ALA A 138 9.29 -13.15 -0.90
C ALA A 138 8.51 -14.48 -0.81
N LEU A 139 7.44 -14.65 -1.60
CA LEU A 139 6.74 -15.94 -1.69
C LEU A 139 7.66 -17.07 -2.19
N ARG A 140 8.47 -16.79 -3.21
CA ARG A 140 9.46 -17.73 -3.74
C ARG A 140 10.54 -18.07 -2.71
N GLU A 141 11.01 -17.07 -1.99
CA GLU A 141 12.01 -17.22 -0.94
C GLU A 141 11.53 -18.15 0.18
N VAL A 142 10.34 -17.93 0.71
CA VAL A 142 9.84 -18.71 1.85
C VAL A 142 9.33 -20.10 1.47
N SER A 143 8.89 -20.29 0.23
CA SER A 143 8.35 -21.57 -0.24
C SER A 143 9.38 -22.46 -0.94
N GLY A 144 10.46 -21.88 -1.47
CA GLY A 144 11.39 -22.58 -2.36
C GLY A 144 10.77 -23.00 -3.71
N LYS A 145 9.56 -22.51 -4.03
CA LYS A 145 8.81 -22.87 -5.25
C LYS A 145 8.78 -21.72 -6.24
N PRO A 146 8.60 -21.97 -7.55
CA PRO A 146 8.52 -20.95 -8.59
C PRO A 146 7.14 -20.25 -8.59
N ILE A 147 6.68 -19.77 -7.43
CA ILE A 147 5.40 -19.09 -7.27
C ILE A 147 5.37 -17.80 -8.08
N THR A 148 4.23 -17.51 -8.70
CA THR A 148 3.88 -16.21 -9.28
C THR A 148 2.58 -15.71 -8.67
N VAL A 149 2.40 -14.39 -8.62
CA VAL A 149 1.15 -13.81 -8.15
C VAL A 149 0.13 -13.90 -9.30
N PRO A 150 -0.97 -14.64 -9.13
CA PRO A 150 -1.99 -14.69 -10.17
C PRO A 150 -2.77 -13.38 -10.22
N TYR A 151 -3.33 -13.03 -11.38
CA TYR A 151 -4.18 -11.87 -11.52
C TYR A 151 -5.67 -12.25 -11.50
N TRP A 152 -6.47 -11.40 -10.89
CA TRP A 152 -7.93 -11.51 -10.89
C TRP A 152 -8.52 -10.59 -11.94
N ASP A 153 -8.96 -11.15 -13.07
CA ASP A 153 -9.71 -10.39 -14.07
C ASP A 153 -11.12 -10.12 -13.53
N TRP A 154 -11.37 -8.89 -13.16
CA TRP A 154 -12.66 -8.45 -12.58
C TRP A 154 -13.80 -8.48 -13.59
N THR A 155 -13.48 -8.46 -14.89
CA THR A 155 -14.45 -8.43 -15.97
C THR A 155 -14.97 -9.82 -16.34
N ASP A 156 -14.32 -10.86 -15.80
CA ASP A 156 -14.74 -12.26 -15.96
C ASP A 156 -15.74 -12.63 -14.86
N PRO A 157 -17.03 -12.77 -15.14
CA PRO A 157 -18.04 -13.11 -14.15
C PRO A 157 -17.80 -14.50 -13.52
N GLU A 158 -17.13 -15.40 -14.23
CA GLU A 158 -16.79 -16.73 -13.73
C GLU A 158 -15.76 -16.68 -12.59
N SER A 159 -14.98 -15.60 -12.52
CA SER A 159 -13.98 -15.41 -11.46
C SER A 159 -14.60 -15.28 -10.05
N VAL A 160 -15.87 -14.93 -9.95
CA VAL A 160 -16.62 -14.78 -8.69
C VAL A 160 -17.85 -15.69 -8.61
N ASN A 161 -18.13 -16.48 -9.63
CA ASN A 161 -19.23 -17.42 -9.64
C ASN A 161 -18.98 -18.52 -8.58
N PRO A 162 -19.83 -18.66 -7.54
CA PRO A 162 -19.62 -19.64 -6.47
C PRO A 162 -19.62 -21.09 -6.97
N ASP A 163 -20.28 -21.37 -8.09
CA ASP A 163 -20.34 -22.71 -8.69
C ASP A 163 -19.10 -23.05 -9.53
N ASN A 164 -18.30 -22.04 -9.86
CA ASN A 164 -17.06 -22.24 -10.61
C ASN A 164 -15.96 -22.78 -9.68
N PRO A 165 -15.34 -23.95 -9.98
CA PRO A 165 -14.24 -24.50 -9.18
C PRO A 165 -12.98 -23.63 -9.17
N HIS A 166 -12.90 -22.61 -10.01
CA HIS A 166 -11.76 -21.70 -10.12
C HIS A 166 -12.09 -20.27 -9.63
N SER A 167 -13.25 -20.07 -9.00
CA SER A 167 -13.62 -18.78 -8.42
C SER A 167 -12.64 -18.32 -7.32
N VAL A 168 -12.44 -17.01 -7.21
CA VAL A 168 -11.51 -16.39 -6.23
C VAL A 168 -11.93 -16.69 -4.80
N PHE A 169 -13.24 -16.59 -4.50
CA PHE A 169 -13.75 -16.62 -3.14
C PHE A 169 -14.18 -18.00 -2.65
N ARG A 170 -13.53 -19.02 -3.16
CA ARG A 170 -13.74 -20.41 -2.71
C ARG A 170 -12.93 -20.72 -1.43
N ASP A 171 -13.42 -21.76 -0.71
CA ASP A 171 -12.81 -22.20 0.55
C ASP A 171 -11.41 -22.81 0.39
N ASP A 172 -11.05 -23.27 -0.80
CA ASP A 172 -9.70 -23.76 -1.12
C ASP A 172 -8.75 -22.66 -1.61
N PHE A 173 -9.22 -21.39 -1.66
CA PHE A 173 -8.42 -20.27 -2.14
C PHE A 173 -8.52 -19.05 -1.21
N MET A 174 -9.33 -18.04 -1.54
CA MET A 174 -9.36 -16.80 -0.74
C MET A 174 -10.41 -16.81 0.38
N GLY A 175 -11.31 -17.79 0.41
CA GLY A 175 -12.43 -17.82 1.34
C GLY A 175 -13.55 -16.84 0.96
N GLY A 176 -14.73 -17.05 1.54
CA GLY A 176 -15.96 -16.36 1.18
C GLY A 176 -16.16 -14.98 1.83
N SER A 177 -17.41 -14.52 1.75
CA SER A 177 -17.91 -13.34 2.46
C SER A 177 -18.07 -13.63 3.95
N GLY A 178 -17.99 -12.58 4.77
CA GLY A 178 -18.49 -12.64 6.13
C GLY A 178 -20.00 -12.52 6.20
N SER A 179 -20.56 -12.76 7.38
CA SER A 179 -22.00 -12.62 7.67
C SER A 179 -22.24 -11.65 8.84
N PRO A 180 -23.43 -11.05 8.95
CA PRO A 180 -23.78 -10.17 10.08
C PRO A 180 -23.65 -10.87 11.44
N SER A 181 -24.01 -12.14 11.54
CA SER A 181 -23.91 -12.94 12.78
C SER A 181 -22.48 -13.13 13.28
N GLU A 182 -21.48 -13.02 12.39
CA GLU A 182 -20.06 -13.13 12.68
C GLU A 182 -19.32 -11.80 12.54
N GLU A 183 -20.03 -10.68 12.67
CA GLU A 183 -19.47 -9.32 12.48
C GLU A 183 -18.75 -9.15 11.14
N TYR A 184 -19.24 -9.83 10.11
CA TYR A 184 -18.65 -9.90 8.78
C TYR A 184 -17.22 -10.49 8.74
N ALA A 185 -16.81 -11.25 9.77
CA ALA A 185 -15.59 -12.00 9.73
C ALA A 185 -15.63 -13.05 8.61
N VAL A 186 -14.51 -13.20 7.91
CA VAL A 186 -14.31 -14.34 7.01
C VAL A 186 -14.17 -15.60 7.84
N THR A 187 -15.09 -16.54 7.65
CA THR A 187 -15.17 -17.77 8.44
C THR A 187 -14.78 -19.04 7.67
N THR A 188 -14.54 -18.91 6.35
CA THR A 188 -14.17 -20.02 5.47
C THR A 188 -12.79 -19.77 4.83
N GLY A 189 -12.20 -20.84 4.36
CA GLY A 189 -10.91 -20.81 3.66
C GLY A 189 -9.68 -20.64 4.56
N PRO A 190 -8.50 -20.55 3.96
CA PRO A 190 -7.22 -20.51 4.68
C PRO A 190 -6.99 -19.21 5.46
N PHE A 191 -7.70 -18.14 5.10
CA PHE A 191 -7.56 -16.82 5.71
C PHE A 191 -8.71 -16.48 6.67
N ARG A 192 -9.40 -17.50 7.20
CA ARG A 192 -10.53 -17.35 8.10
C ARG A 192 -10.11 -16.86 9.49
N LYS A 193 -11.08 -16.32 10.22
CA LYS A 193 -10.96 -15.95 11.65
C LYS A 193 -10.41 -17.13 12.45
N GLY A 194 -9.37 -16.88 13.23
CA GLY A 194 -8.65 -17.87 14.02
C GLY A 194 -7.41 -18.46 13.33
N GLU A 195 -7.33 -18.43 12.02
CA GLU A 195 -6.16 -18.91 11.26
C GLU A 195 -5.32 -17.76 10.70
N TRP A 196 -5.96 -16.63 10.34
CA TRP A 196 -5.32 -15.46 9.80
C TRP A 196 -5.50 -14.25 10.72
N THR A 197 -4.41 -13.77 11.30
CA THR A 197 -4.43 -12.66 12.25
C THR A 197 -3.90 -11.39 11.60
N LEU A 198 -4.63 -10.27 11.79
CA LEU A 198 -4.19 -8.95 11.37
C LEU A 198 -3.35 -8.32 12.48
N ASN A 199 -2.09 -7.98 12.18
CA ASN A 199 -1.16 -7.37 13.12
C ASN A 199 -0.88 -5.89 12.79
N VAL A 200 -1.21 -5.44 11.58
CA VAL A 200 -1.08 -4.04 11.15
C VAL A 200 -2.47 -3.44 11.05
N HIS A 201 -2.70 -2.37 11.80
CA HIS A 201 -4.00 -1.72 11.88
C HIS A 201 -3.95 -0.32 11.26
N PRO A 202 -5.09 0.19 10.73
CA PRO A 202 -5.18 1.57 10.30
C PRO A 202 -5.05 2.51 11.50
N GLU A 203 -4.45 3.66 11.30
CA GLU A 203 -4.27 4.70 12.30
C GLU A 203 -5.04 5.96 11.92
N GLY A 204 -5.32 6.81 12.92
CA GLY A 204 -6.03 8.08 12.74
C GLY A 204 -7.52 8.00 13.07
N ALA A 205 -8.09 9.13 13.50
CA ALA A 205 -9.48 9.24 13.96
C ALA A 205 -10.52 8.83 12.91
N PHE A 206 -10.16 9.00 11.64
CA PHE A 206 -11.01 8.67 10.50
C PHE A 206 -11.23 7.15 10.32
N TRP A 207 -10.23 6.35 10.68
CA TRP A 207 -10.25 4.90 10.53
C TRP A 207 -10.55 4.18 11.85
N ALA A 208 -10.71 4.95 12.94
CA ALA A 208 -11.01 4.39 14.25
C ALA A 208 -12.43 3.79 14.27
N PRO A 209 -12.65 2.70 14.98
CA PRO A 209 -11.70 1.94 15.78
C PRO A 209 -11.56 0.49 15.34
N SER A 210 -11.14 0.21 14.13
CA SER A 210 -11.01 -1.18 13.71
C SER A 210 -9.69 -1.77 14.21
N LYS A 211 -9.64 -2.15 15.48
CA LYS A 211 -8.65 -3.10 15.99
C LYS A 211 -9.08 -4.55 15.73
N THR A 212 -9.81 -4.77 14.65
CA THR A 212 -10.24 -6.10 14.24
C THR A 212 -9.01 -6.91 13.88
N VAL A 213 -8.83 -8.05 14.52
CA VAL A 213 -7.68 -8.93 14.33
C VAL A 213 -7.93 -10.04 13.30
N TYR A 214 -9.04 -9.98 12.59
CA TYR A 214 -9.45 -10.94 11.56
C TYR A 214 -9.96 -10.20 10.30
N LEU A 215 -9.94 -10.88 9.16
CA LEU A 215 -10.47 -10.35 7.91
C LEU A 215 -11.97 -10.12 8.01
N THR A 216 -12.41 -8.99 7.47
CA THR A 216 -13.83 -8.66 7.32
C THR A 216 -14.13 -8.37 5.85
N ARG A 217 -15.17 -9.01 5.32
CA ARG A 217 -15.65 -8.82 3.94
C ARG A 217 -17.18 -8.81 3.91
N HIS A 218 -17.71 -7.96 3.06
CA HIS A 218 -19.12 -7.99 2.68
C HIS A 218 -19.20 -7.83 1.16
N LEU A 219 -18.96 -8.96 0.48
CA LEU A 219 -18.89 -9.01 -0.99
C LEU A 219 -20.18 -8.48 -1.62
N ASP A 220 -20.05 -7.76 -2.72
CA ASP A 220 -21.13 -7.25 -3.55
C ASP A 220 -22.12 -6.28 -2.85
N ASN A 221 -21.78 -5.78 -1.67
CA ASN A 221 -22.68 -4.91 -0.89
C ASN A 221 -22.56 -3.43 -1.24
N ALA A 222 -21.39 -2.95 -1.64
CA ALA A 222 -21.09 -1.52 -1.73
C ALA A 222 -20.77 -1.02 -3.15
N SER A 223 -20.58 -1.90 -4.11
CA SER A 223 -20.36 -1.59 -5.53
C SER A 223 -20.57 -2.82 -6.39
N THR A 224 -20.61 -2.64 -7.72
CA THR A 224 -20.48 -3.73 -8.70
C THR A 224 -19.03 -3.95 -9.06
N LEU A 225 -18.69 -5.08 -9.68
CA LEU A 225 -17.38 -5.25 -10.32
C LEU A 225 -17.30 -4.45 -11.62
N PRO A 226 -16.08 -4.02 -12.04
CA PRO A 226 -15.88 -3.37 -13.33
C PRO A 226 -16.28 -4.26 -14.49
N THR A 227 -16.84 -3.64 -15.53
CA THR A 227 -17.16 -4.31 -16.78
C THR A 227 -16.03 -4.17 -17.79
N LYS A 228 -16.09 -4.97 -18.86
CA LYS A 228 -15.16 -4.81 -19.99
C LYS A 228 -15.23 -3.40 -20.59
N ALA A 229 -16.41 -2.79 -20.65
CA ALA A 229 -16.59 -1.43 -21.16
C ALA A 229 -15.89 -0.38 -20.28
N ASP A 230 -15.85 -0.58 -18.96
CA ASP A 230 -15.09 0.29 -18.05
C ASP A 230 -13.60 0.21 -18.33
N VAL A 231 -13.07 -1.00 -18.54
CA VAL A 231 -11.67 -1.22 -18.90
C VAL A 231 -11.34 -0.62 -20.28
N ASP A 232 -12.19 -0.84 -21.28
CA ASP A 232 -12.00 -0.28 -22.61
C ASP A 232 -12.02 1.26 -22.59
N SER A 233 -12.85 1.86 -21.73
CA SER A 233 -12.85 3.32 -21.52
C SER A 233 -11.53 3.83 -20.92
N ALA A 234 -10.91 3.09 -20.00
CA ALA A 234 -9.61 3.47 -19.45
C ALA A 234 -8.50 3.33 -20.51
N PHE A 235 -8.56 2.28 -21.33
CA PHE A 235 -7.59 2.09 -22.42
C PHE A 235 -7.66 3.16 -23.52
N ALA A 236 -8.76 3.88 -23.63
CA ALA A 236 -8.90 5.01 -24.57
C ALA A 236 -8.05 6.23 -24.17
N ALA A 237 -7.64 6.35 -22.90
CA ALA A 237 -6.75 7.41 -22.45
C ALA A 237 -5.35 7.20 -23.04
N ASP A 238 -4.84 8.21 -23.73
CA ASP A 238 -3.61 8.10 -24.54
C ASP A 238 -2.35 8.62 -23.83
N GLU A 239 -2.47 9.15 -22.62
CA GLU A 239 -1.36 9.61 -21.78
C GLU A 239 -1.29 8.82 -20.48
N TYR A 240 -0.10 8.60 -19.95
CA TYR A 240 0.08 7.91 -18.68
C TYR A 240 -0.65 8.66 -17.54
N ASP A 241 -0.36 9.94 -17.42
CA ASP A 241 -1.04 10.87 -16.52
C ASP A 241 -0.93 12.30 -17.06
N VAL A 242 -1.79 13.20 -16.60
CA VAL A 242 -1.82 14.60 -17.04
C VAL A 242 -1.94 15.54 -15.85
N PRO A 243 -1.47 16.81 -16.01
CA PRO A 243 -1.69 17.81 -14.97
C PRO A 243 -3.18 17.90 -14.57
N PRO A 244 -3.47 18.09 -13.28
CA PRO A 244 -2.57 18.39 -12.17
C PRO A 244 -1.94 17.17 -11.46
N PHE A 245 -1.90 15.99 -12.09
CA PHE A 245 -1.27 14.74 -11.60
C PHE A 245 -1.84 14.26 -10.25
N ASN A 246 -3.13 14.35 -10.07
CA ASN A 246 -3.85 13.96 -8.86
C ASN A 246 -5.26 13.40 -9.20
N VAL A 247 -6.17 13.34 -8.24
CA VAL A 247 -7.55 12.84 -8.44
C VAL A 247 -8.37 13.66 -9.41
N THR A 248 -7.99 14.89 -9.71
CA THR A 248 -8.69 15.79 -10.65
C THR A 248 -8.12 15.74 -12.07
N SER A 249 -7.07 14.95 -12.30
CA SER A 249 -6.56 14.72 -13.67
C SER A 249 -7.67 14.17 -14.57
N ASP A 250 -7.75 14.69 -15.79
CA ASP A 250 -8.76 14.24 -16.75
C ASP A 250 -8.61 12.75 -17.04
N ARG A 251 -9.55 11.93 -16.60
CA ARG A 251 -9.54 10.47 -16.78
C ARG A 251 -9.68 10.01 -18.23
N HIS A 252 -10.17 10.86 -19.12
CA HIS A 252 -10.25 10.54 -20.55
C HIS A 252 -8.90 10.70 -21.24
N ARG A 253 -7.94 11.34 -20.57
CA ARG A 253 -6.58 11.53 -21.03
C ARG A 253 -5.56 10.79 -20.17
N SER A 254 -5.80 10.70 -18.84
CA SER A 254 -4.92 10.04 -17.87
C SER A 254 -5.33 8.59 -17.68
N PHE A 255 -4.54 7.65 -18.19
CA PHE A 255 -4.73 6.23 -17.97
C PHE A 255 -4.60 5.88 -16.46
N ARG A 256 -3.58 6.45 -15.78
CA ARG A 256 -3.39 6.22 -14.34
C ARG A 256 -4.64 6.58 -13.55
N ASN A 257 -5.22 7.76 -13.77
CA ASN A 257 -6.39 8.22 -13.02
C ASN A 257 -7.65 7.41 -13.38
N ALA A 258 -7.81 7.03 -14.65
CA ALA A 258 -8.89 6.17 -15.09
C ALA A 258 -8.83 4.79 -14.44
N LEU A 259 -7.64 4.16 -14.39
CA LEU A 259 -7.44 2.81 -13.85
C LEU A 259 -7.49 2.78 -12.32
N GLU A 260 -6.88 3.74 -11.63
CA GLU A 260 -6.96 3.83 -10.17
C GLU A 260 -8.41 4.02 -9.71
N GLY A 261 -9.17 4.79 -10.48
CA GLY A 261 -10.58 5.05 -10.24
C GLY A 261 -10.83 6.36 -9.52
N GLU A 262 -11.91 6.99 -9.92
CA GLU A 262 -12.29 8.32 -9.46
C GLU A 262 -12.52 8.36 -7.94
N ARG A 263 -12.04 9.41 -7.31
CA ARG A 263 -12.37 9.79 -5.93
C ARG A 263 -12.87 11.25 -5.96
N PRO A 264 -13.78 11.66 -5.06
CA PRO A 264 -14.10 13.07 -4.94
C PRO A 264 -12.84 13.92 -4.72
N ALA A 265 -12.71 15.04 -5.42
CA ALA A 265 -11.53 15.89 -5.44
C ALA A 265 -11.10 16.44 -4.05
N ASN A 266 -12.03 16.47 -3.10
CA ASN A 266 -11.82 16.96 -1.73
C ASN A 266 -11.41 15.87 -0.74
N THR A 267 -11.21 14.63 -1.18
CA THR A 267 -11.00 13.51 -0.26
C THR A 267 -9.55 13.23 0.10
N MET A 268 -8.57 13.88 -0.53
CA MET A 268 -7.16 13.63 -0.25
C MET A 268 -6.31 14.90 -0.44
N ALA A 269 -6.19 15.68 0.61
CA ALA A 269 -5.17 16.70 0.72
C ALA A 269 -4.20 16.34 1.85
N CYS A 270 -2.90 16.49 1.61
CA CYS A 270 -1.89 16.39 2.66
C CYS A 270 -1.72 17.74 3.34
N SER A 271 -1.79 17.79 4.66
CA SER A 271 -1.40 18.94 5.47
C SER A 271 -0.13 18.64 6.26
N ALA A 272 0.48 19.69 6.80
CA ALA A 272 1.63 19.53 7.71
C ALA A 272 1.30 18.72 8.96
N ASP A 273 0.03 18.63 9.34
CA ASP A 273 -0.47 17.90 10.50
C ASP A 273 -0.91 16.45 10.16
N GLY A 274 -0.66 16.01 8.92
CA GLY A 274 -1.07 14.70 8.43
C GLY A 274 -2.22 14.77 7.41
N TRP A 275 -3.05 13.77 7.39
CA TRP A 275 -4.12 13.61 6.42
C TRP A 275 -5.30 14.56 6.70
N ILE A 276 -5.65 15.40 5.73
CA ILE A 276 -6.94 16.08 5.73
C ILE A 276 -7.92 15.18 5.00
N GLY A 277 -8.66 14.39 5.77
CA GLY A 277 -9.72 13.58 5.24
C GLY A 277 -10.88 14.42 4.72
N ALA A 278 -11.60 13.87 3.77
CA ALA A 278 -12.98 14.23 3.57
C ALA A 278 -13.73 14.18 4.91
N SER A 279 -14.64 15.09 5.14
CA SER A 279 -15.53 14.99 6.29
C SER A 279 -16.23 13.61 6.30
N ALA A 280 -16.61 13.12 7.47
CA ALA A 280 -17.37 11.87 7.58
C ALA A 280 -18.64 11.88 6.70
N GLY A 281 -19.19 13.07 6.38
CA GLY A 281 -20.28 13.27 5.43
C GLY A 281 -19.90 12.93 3.99
N ASP A 282 -18.68 13.28 3.56
CA ASP A 282 -18.24 13.01 2.17
C ASP A 282 -18.00 11.52 1.93
N LEU A 283 -17.68 10.76 2.98
CA LEU A 283 -17.51 9.31 2.88
C LEU A 283 -18.81 8.53 3.03
N GLY A 284 -19.81 9.10 3.70
CA GLY A 284 -21.19 8.60 3.69
C GLY A 284 -21.77 8.65 2.27
N THR A 285 -21.45 9.68 1.50
CA THR A 285 -21.83 9.81 0.09
C THR A 285 -21.03 8.90 -0.85
N LEU A 286 -19.87 8.36 -0.43
CA LEU A 286 -19.16 7.33 -1.20
C LEU A 286 -19.99 6.06 -1.42
N GLY A 287 -21.04 5.83 -0.63
CA GLY A 287 -21.95 4.69 -0.77
C GLY A 287 -22.90 4.77 -1.97
N THR A 288 -23.14 5.94 -2.54
CA THR A 288 -24.20 6.16 -3.52
C THR A 288 -23.76 6.76 -4.86
N SER A 289 -22.50 7.20 -4.99
CA SER A 289 -22.02 7.76 -6.26
C SER A 289 -21.41 6.68 -7.15
N ASN A 290 -21.90 6.57 -8.39
CA ASN A 290 -21.31 5.79 -9.49
C ASN A 290 -19.92 6.31 -9.95
N ARG A 291 -19.18 7.01 -9.08
CA ARG A 291 -17.91 7.67 -9.40
C ARG A 291 -16.68 6.82 -9.17
N PHE A 292 -16.80 5.70 -8.48
CA PHE A 292 -15.67 4.78 -8.36
C PHE A 292 -15.64 3.89 -9.58
N THR A 293 -14.46 3.78 -10.19
CA THR A 293 -14.24 2.92 -11.35
C THR A 293 -13.11 1.95 -11.07
N LEU A 294 -13.03 0.89 -11.82
CA LEU A 294 -11.94 -0.08 -11.87
C LEU A 294 -11.38 -0.46 -10.49
N HIS A 295 -10.11 -0.18 -10.21
CA HIS A 295 -9.42 -0.60 -8.97
C HIS A 295 -10.18 -0.22 -7.69
N ASN A 296 -10.67 1.01 -7.56
CA ASN A 296 -11.39 1.44 -6.36
C ASN A 296 -12.77 0.77 -6.21
N MET A 297 -13.44 0.41 -7.31
CA MET A 297 -14.67 -0.39 -7.27
C MET A 297 -14.42 -1.77 -6.67
N VAL A 298 -13.32 -2.42 -7.07
CA VAL A 298 -12.96 -3.75 -6.57
C VAL A 298 -12.70 -3.72 -5.07
N HIS A 299 -11.96 -2.72 -4.57
CA HIS A 299 -11.77 -2.54 -3.13
C HIS A 299 -13.10 -2.41 -2.37
N LYS A 300 -14.06 -1.65 -2.93
CA LYS A 300 -15.40 -1.49 -2.36
C LYS A 300 -16.22 -2.77 -2.46
N TRP A 301 -16.14 -3.47 -3.59
CA TRP A 301 -16.88 -4.71 -3.82
C TRP A 301 -16.47 -5.81 -2.84
N VAL A 302 -15.17 -5.95 -2.57
CA VAL A 302 -14.66 -6.96 -1.62
C VAL A 302 -14.90 -6.56 -0.17
N GLY A 303 -14.56 -5.32 0.19
CA GLY A 303 -14.63 -4.87 1.57
C GLY A 303 -16.05 -4.65 2.05
N GLY A 304 -16.87 -3.97 1.25
CA GLY A 304 -18.24 -3.66 1.58
C GLY A 304 -18.42 -2.74 2.78
N THR A 305 -19.67 -2.45 3.12
CA THR A 305 -20.07 -1.80 4.37
C THR A 305 -20.45 -2.88 5.37
N ILE A 306 -19.82 -2.91 6.55
CA ILE A 306 -19.89 -4.00 7.50
C ILE A 306 -20.62 -3.66 8.81
N SER A 307 -21.11 -2.44 8.99
CA SER A 307 -21.96 -2.15 10.12
C SER A 307 -22.98 -1.08 9.79
N GLN A 308 -24.14 -1.23 10.41
CA GLN A 308 -25.18 -0.23 10.47
C GLN A 308 -25.03 0.66 11.71
N GLY A 309 -23.85 0.72 12.33
CA GLY A 309 -23.52 1.63 13.40
C GLY A 309 -23.82 3.07 12.99
N ASP A 310 -23.52 4.04 13.82
CA ASP A 310 -23.75 5.46 13.56
C ASP A 310 -23.59 5.77 12.05
N ALA A 311 -24.69 6.21 11.42
CA ALA A 311 -24.74 6.50 9.97
C ALA A 311 -23.64 7.48 9.50
N ARG A 312 -22.99 8.16 10.45
CA ARG A 312 -21.88 9.09 10.22
C ARG A 312 -20.51 8.42 10.09
N SER A 313 -20.39 7.14 10.47
CA SER A 313 -19.12 6.39 10.40
C SER A 313 -19.38 4.90 10.16
N PRO A 314 -19.81 4.51 8.95
CA PRO A 314 -20.04 3.11 8.65
C PRO A 314 -18.71 2.35 8.77
N ARG A 315 -18.70 1.24 9.51
CA ARG A 315 -17.56 0.31 9.52
C ARG A 315 -17.40 -0.30 8.14
N ARG A 316 -16.18 -0.46 7.71
CA ARG A 316 -15.81 -0.94 6.37
C ARG A 316 -14.98 -2.21 6.48
N GLY A 317 -15.14 -3.08 5.49
CA GLY A 317 -14.35 -4.29 5.40
C GLY A 317 -12.87 -4.01 5.10
N THR A 318 -12.05 -5.00 5.35
CA THR A 318 -10.58 -4.90 5.32
C THR A 318 -10.03 -4.30 4.03
N MET A 319 -10.61 -4.66 2.87
CA MET A 319 -10.14 -4.19 1.56
C MET A 319 -10.34 -2.69 1.28
N ILE A 320 -11.15 -1.98 2.08
CA ILE A 320 -11.36 -0.51 1.91
C ILE A 320 -10.35 0.30 2.74
N LEU A 321 -9.66 -0.32 3.67
CA LEU A 321 -8.77 0.36 4.61
C LEU A 321 -7.38 0.61 4.02
N PRO A 322 -6.61 1.59 4.55
CA PRO A 322 -5.19 1.77 4.19
C PRO A 322 -4.34 0.51 4.39
N THR A 323 -4.81 -0.39 5.24
CA THR A 323 -4.22 -1.69 5.51
C THR A 323 -4.84 -2.80 4.66
N SER A 324 -5.42 -2.46 3.51
CA SER A 324 -6.06 -3.42 2.58
C SER A 324 -5.20 -4.64 2.21
N PRO A 325 -3.85 -4.57 2.15
CA PRO A 325 -3.04 -5.77 1.93
C PRO A 325 -3.10 -6.81 3.05
N ASN A 326 -3.75 -6.50 4.21
CA ASN A 326 -4.10 -7.52 5.20
C ASN A 326 -4.96 -8.64 4.59
N ASP A 327 -5.74 -8.30 3.56
CA ASP A 327 -6.50 -9.26 2.77
C ASP A 327 -5.67 -9.71 1.56
N PRO A 328 -5.31 -11.00 1.42
CA PRO A 328 -4.50 -11.48 0.31
C PRO A 328 -5.10 -11.24 -1.08
N VAL A 329 -6.40 -11.04 -1.19
CA VAL A 329 -7.08 -10.64 -2.44
C VAL A 329 -6.52 -9.34 -3.00
N PHE A 330 -5.96 -8.47 -2.16
CA PHE A 330 -5.25 -7.26 -2.57
C PHE A 330 -4.21 -7.53 -3.66
N PHE A 331 -3.39 -8.55 -3.49
CA PHE A 331 -2.32 -8.86 -4.44
C PHE A 331 -2.86 -9.38 -5.78
N LEU A 332 -3.97 -10.11 -5.75
CA LEU A 332 -4.66 -10.57 -6.98
C LEU A 332 -5.28 -9.40 -7.75
N ASN A 333 -5.88 -8.46 -7.02
CA ASN A 333 -6.42 -7.22 -7.56
C ASN A 333 -5.33 -6.37 -8.22
N HIS A 334 -4.23 -6.12 -7.48
CA HIS A 334 -3.12 -5.30 -7.99
C HIS A 334 -2.33 -5.99 -9.10
N ALA A 335 -2.28 -7.33 -9.15
CA ALA A 335 -1.73 -8.05 -10.29
C ALA A 335 -2.55 -7.79 -11.56
N ASN A 336 -3.88 -7.65 -11.45
CA ASN A 336 -4.71 -7.26 -12.60
C ASN A 336 -4.52 -5.77 -12.97
N VAL A 337 -4.38 -4.88 -11.99
CA VAL A 337 -3.99 -3.47 -12.26
C VAL A 337 -2.68 -3.40 -13.05
N ASP A 338 -1.68 -4.17 -12.64
CA ASP A 338 -0.39 -4.23 -13.31
C ASP A 338 -0.48 -4.86 -14.73
N ARG A 339 -1.32 -5.90 -14.90
CA ARG A 339 -1.63 -6.49 -16.21
C ARG A 339 -2.23 -5.46 -17.15
N LEU A 340 -3.25 -4.73 -16.69
CA LEU A 340 -3.90 -3.69 -17.49
C LEU A 340 -2.93 -2.56 -17.84
N TRP A 341 -2.03 -2.18 -16.95
CA TRP A 341 -0.99 -1.21 -17.28
C TRP A 341 -0.03 -1.73 -18.36
N SER A 342 0.40 -2.99 -18.28
CA SER A 342 1.27 -3.57 -19.31
C SER A 342 0.56 -3.68 -20.67
N GLU A 343 -0.74 -3.96 -20.68
CA GLU A 343 -1.56 -3.99 -21.88
C GLU A 343 -1.76 -2.59 -22.48
N TRP A 344 -2.00 -1.58 -21.65
CA TRP A 344 -2.06 -0.19 -22.07
C TRP A 344 -0.73 0.26 -22.72
N GLN A 345 0.40 -0.08 -22.12
CA GLN A 345 1.72 0.22 -22.67
C GLN A 345 1.93 -0.42 -24.06
N ALA A 346 1.44 -1.64 -24.26
CA ALA A 346 1.51 -2.32 -25.55
C ALA A 346 0.61 -1.64 -26.62
N ARG A 347 -0.54 -1.09 -26.22
CA ARG A 347 -1.47 -0.37 -27.11
C ARG A 347 -1.00 1.06 -27.42
N HIS A 348 -0.18 1.67 -26.56
CA HIS A 348 0.31 3.03 -26.68
C HIS A 348 1.86 3.09 -26.73
N PRO A 349 2.47 2.56 -27.80
CA PRO A 349 3.92 2.50 -27.93
C PRO A 349 4.54 3.90 -27.87
N GLY A 350 5.61 4.05 -27.07
CA GLY A 350 6.29 5.34 -26.85
C GLY A 350 5.69 6.20 -25.74
N ARG A 351 4.53 5.86 -25.20
CA ARG A 351 4.00 6.50 -23.99
C ARG A 351 4.70 5.90 -22.78
N THR A 352 5.16 6.77 -21.91
CA THR A 352 5.94 6.43 -20.71
C THR A 352 5.37 7.15 -19.50
N TYR A 353 5.91 6.84 -18.34
CA TYR A 353 5.54 7.52 -17.09
C TYR A 353 5.63 9.05 -17.19
N GLU A 354 4.64 9.74 -16.66
CA GLU A 354 4.57 11.18 -16.45
C GLU A 354 4.21 11.50 -15.00
N PRO A 355 4.72 12.61 -14.42
CA PRO A 355 5.57 13.63 -15.03
C PRO A 355 7.05 13.24 -15.12
N LYS A 356 7.76 13.76 -16.12
CA LYS A 356 9.22 13.56 -16.24
C LYS A 356 10.01 14.42 -15.24
N THR A 357 9.53 15.64 -14.98
CA THR A 357 10.20 16.61 -14.12
C THR A 357 9.17 17.46 -13.35
N GLY A 358 9.60 18.11 -12.28
CA GLY A 358 8.88 19.24 -11.68
C GLY A 358 7.69 18.91 -10.78
N TYR A 359 7.49 17.66 -10.38
CA TYR A 359 6.38 17.27 -9.51
C TYR A 359 6.84 16.57 -8.23
N ASN A 360 7.13 17.35 -7.20
CA ASN A 360 7.34 16.98 -5.78
C ASN A 360 7.68 15.49 -5.49
N GLY A 361 8.82 14.99 -6.01
CA GLY A 361 9.25 13.62 -5.74
C GLY A 361 8.46 12.50 -6.43
N ASN A 362 7.61 12.84 -7.42
CA ASN A 362 6.84 11.86 -8.19
C ASN A 362 7.23 11.87 -9.68
N THR A 363 8.50 12.14 -9.98
CA THR A 363 9.04 12.12 -11.34
C THR A 363 9.55 10.73 -11.74
N ALA A 364 9.83 10.54 -13.03
CA ALA A 364 10.27 9.27 -13.58
C ALA A 364 11.55 8.70 -12.92
N ASP A 365 12.43 9.58 -12.41
CA ASP A 365 13.69 9.27 -11.75
C ASP A 365 13.62 9.35 -10.20
N SER A 366 12.47 9.68 -9.65
CA SER A 366 12.29 9.74 -8.20
C SER A 366 12.41 8.35 -7.58
N ARG A 367 13.13 8.26 -6.45
CA ARG A 367 13.23 6.99 -5.70
C ARG A 367 11.89 6.63 -5.07
N MET A 368 11.45 5.41 -5.26
CA MET A 368 10.22 4.89 -4.66
C MET A 368 10.48 4.38 -3.25
N VAL A 369 10.07 5.14 -2.24
CA VAL A 369 10.20 4.71 -0.84
C VAL A 369 9.13 3.63 -0.54
N PRO A 370 9.47 2.53 0.17
CA PRO A 370 10.74 2.22 0.83
C PRO A 370 11.71 1.38 -0.02
N PHE A 371 11.57 1.35 -1.33
CA PHE A 371 12.25 0.38 -2.21
C PHE A 371 13.70 0.75 -2.58
N GLY A 372 14.25 1.76 -1.94
CA GLY A 372 15.65 2.16 -2.14
C GLY A 372 15.87 2.89 -3.47
N PRO A 373 16.82 2.45 -4.32
CA PRO A 373 17.16 3.17 -5.55
C PRO A 373 16.18 2.95 -6.71
N VAL A 374 15.13 2.14 -6.51
CA VAL A 374 14.16 1.83 -7.57
C VAL A 374 13.34 3.08 -7.92
N THR A 375 13.17 3.34 -9.22
CA THR A 375 12.45 4.50 -9.76
C THR A 375 11.29 4.04 -10.63
N PRO A 376 10.28 4.89 -10.90
CA PRO A 376 9.22 4.60 -11.86
C PRO A 376 9.75 4.13 -13.21
N GLN A 377 10.74 4.85 -13.77
CA GLN A 377 11.37 4.48 -15.04
C GLN A 377 12.01 3.09 -15.03
N ALA A 378 12.61 2.69 -13.91
CA ALA A 378 13.26 1.38 -13.78
C ALA A 378 12.28 0.20 -13.82
N VAL A 379 11.01 0.44 -13.52
CA VAL A 379 9.98 -0.61 -13.49
C VAL A 379 8.97 -0.52 -14.62
N GLU A 380 9.13 0.37 -15.59
CA GLU A 380 8.18 0.51 -16.70
C GLU A 380 8.07 -0.74 -17.57
N ASN A 381 9.19 -1.41 -17.83
CA ASN A 381 9.23 -2.53 -18.77
C ASN A 381 9.18 -3.89 -18.05
N ILE A 382 8.04 -4.57 -18.14
CA ILE A 382 7.86 -5.89 -17.50
C ILE A 382 8.78 -6.98 -18.09
N ALA A 383 9.15 -6.89 -19.36
CA ALA A 383 10.09 -7.83 -19.96
C ALA A 383 11.50 -7.67 -19.37
N ALA A 384 11.94 -6.43 -19.09
CA ALA A 384 13.17 -6.17 -18.37
C ALA A 384 13.12 -6.69 -16.91
N LEU A 385 11.93 -6.69 -16.30
CA LEU A 385 11.67 -7.28 -14.98
C LEU A 385 11.47 -8.80 -15.03
N ARG A 386 11.54 -9.41 -16.21
CA ARG A 386 11.45 -10.85 -16.46
C ARG A 386 10.15 -11.49 -16.00
N TYR A 387 9.02 -10.85 -16.27
CA TYR A 387 7.72 -11.47 -16.14
C TYR A 387 6.78 -11.03 -17.27
N ARG A 388 5.72 -11.82 -17.48
CA ARG A 388 4.62 -11.53 -18.39
C ARG A 388 3.31 -12.05 -17.83
N TYR A 389 2.24 -11.60 -18.42
CA TYR A 389 0.89 -12.11 -18.19
C TYR A 389 0.49 -13.10 -19.31
N GLU A 390 -0.27 -14.13 -18.90
CA GLU A 390 -0.87 -15.12 -19.81
C GLU A 390 -2.36 -14.86 -19.95
#